data_72d3385c50e91655ae3f57d3a95df281
#
_entry.id   72d3385c50e91655ae3f57d3a95df281
#
_cell.length_a   1.000
_cell.length_b   1.000
_cell.length_c   1.000
_cell.angle_alpha   90.00
_cell.angle_beta   90.00
_cell.angle_gamma   90.00
#
_symmetry.space_group_name_H-M   'P 1'
#
loop_
_entity.id
_entity.type
_entity.pdbx_description
1 polymer ?
#
loop_
_entity_poly.entity_id
_entity_poly.type
_entity_poly.pdbx_seq_one_letter_code
_entity_poly.pdbx_strand_id
1 'polypeptide(L)'
;MVSQQTITRVKDLIAKNKIFVASKTYCPYCQATLKTLFDDLNVPKSKSLVLQLNTMDDGAEIQEALFEINGQKSVPNIYIDGKHIGGNSDLQELKNAGKLDEVLKEALA
;
A
#
# COMPACT_ATOMS: atom_id res chain seq x y z
N MET A 1 -2.93 -18.25 -12.34
CA MET A 1 -1.50 -17.87 -12.24
C MET A 1 -1.28 -16.48 -12.79
N VAL A 2 -0.59 -15.61 -12.07
CA VAL A 2 -0.33 -14.24 -12.52
C VAL A 2 0.83 -14.21 -13.53
N SER A 3 0.74 -13.33 -14.52
CA SER A 3 1.79 -13.18 -15.53
C SER A 3 2.99 -12.41 -14.95
N GLN A 4 4.18 -12.71 -15.49
CA GLN A 4 5.39 -11.97 -15.14
C GLN A 4 5.27 -10.48 -15.51
N GLN A 5 4.53 -10.19 -16.56
CA GLN A 5 4.26 -8.82 -17.01
C GLN A 5 3.51 -8.03 -15.95
N THR A 6 2.51 -8.63 -15.32
CA THR A 6 1.76 -8.00 -14.23
C THR A 6 2.63 -7.81 -12.99
N ILE A 7 3.45 -8.80 -12.64
CA ILE A 7 4.39 -8.69 -11.51
C ILE A 7 5.35 -7.51 -11.73
N THR A 8 5.92 -7.41 -12.92
CA THR A 8 6.85 -6.33 -13.27
C THR A 8 6.16 -4.96 -13.18
N ARG A 9 4.92 -4.87 -13.68
CA ARG A 9 4.13 -3.64 -13.63
C ARG A 9 3.86 -3.22 -12.18
N VAL A 10 3.49 -4.15 -11.32
CA VAL A 10 3.22 -3.86 -9.91
C VAL A 10 4.48 -3.40 -9.19
N LYS A 11 5.60 -4.07 -9.42
CA LYS A 11 6.90 -3.66 -8.86
C LYS A 11 7.27 -2.24 -9.29
N ASP A 12 7.01 -1.89 -10.54
CA ASP A 12 7.28 -0.56 -11.08
C ASP A 12 6.41 0.50 -10.41
N LEU A 13 5.13 0.22 -10.22
CA LEU A 13 4.21 1.13 -9.51
C LEU A 13 4.64 1.36 -8.06
N ILE A 14 5.10 0.32 -7.39
CA ILE A 14 5.62 0.42 -6.02
C ILE A 14 6.88 1.30 -6.02
N ALA A 15 7.77 1.12 -6.97
CA ALA A 15 9.03 1.88 -7.03
C ALA A 15 8.82 3.35 -7.35
N LYS A 16 7.80 3.68 -8.15
CA LYS A 16 7.54 5.06 -8.61
C LYS A 16 6.77 5.91 -7.60
N ASN A 17 6.14 5.30 -6.63
CA ASN A 17 5.30 6.03 -5.67
C ASN A 17 5.86 5.88 -4.27
N LYS A 18 6.00 6.99 -3.56
CA LYS A 18 6.52 6.98 -2.18
C LYS A 18 5.60 6.22 -1.24
N ILE A 19 4.30 6.27 -1.50
CA ILE A 19 3.29 5.51 -0.76
C ILE A 19 2.49 4.70 -1.77
N PHE A 20 2.37 3.41 -1.54
CA PHE A 20 1.55 2.51 -2.35
C PHE A 20 0.62 1.73 -1.43
N VAL A 21 -0.66 1.76 -1.74
CA VAL A 21 -1.66 0.99 -0.97
C VAL A 21 -2.58 0.25 -1.94
N ALA A 22 -2.57 -1.07 -1.86
CA ALA A 22 -3.60 -1.88 -2.50
C ALA A 22 -4.74 -2.03 -1.50
N SER A 23 -5.94 -1.66 -1.91
CA SER A 23 -7.10 -1.47 -1.05
C SER A 23 -8.35 -2.06 -1.70
N LYS A 24 -9.42 -2.14 -0.95
CA LYS A 24 -10.79 -2.38 -1.47
C LYS A 24 -11.72 -1.42 -0.78
N THR A 25 -12.67 -0.87 -1.53
CA THR A 25 -13.53 0.21 -1.04
C THR A 25 -14.40 -0.18 0.16
N TYR A 26 -14.74 -1.45 0.27
CA TYR A 26 -15.62 -1.97 1.34
C TYR A 26 -14.86 -2.47 2.57
N CYS A 27 -13.55 -2.42 2.57
CA CYS A 27 -12.72 -3.01 3.63
C CYS A 27 -12.48 -1.99 4.76
N PRO A 28 -12.96 -2.26 5.99
CA PRO A 28 -12.76 -1.33 7.12
C PRO A 28 -11.29 -1.08 7.46
N TYR A 29 -10.44 -2.10 7.34
CA TYR A 29 -9.01 -1.95 7.60
C TYR A 29 -8.31 -1.09 6.55
N CYS A 30 -8.77 -1.20 5.30
CA CYS A 30 -8.30 -0.32 4.23
C CYS A 30 -8.69 1.12 4.52
N GLN A 31 -9.93 1.35 4.91
CA GLN A 31 -10.43 2.68 5.26
C GLN A 31 -9.63 3.29 6.42
N ALA A 32 -9.32 2.49 7.44
CA ALA A 32 -8.51 2.91 8.57
C ALA A 32 -7.09 3.31 8.15
N THR A 33 -6.48 2.53 7.27
CA THR A 33 -5.15 2.82 6.71
C THR A 33 -5.14 4.15 5.96
N LEU A 34 -6.12 4.36 5.08
CA LEU A 34 -6.21 5.58 4.29
C LEU A 34 -6.47 6.81 5.17
N LYS A 35 -7.30 6.65 6.19
CA LYS A 35 -7.54 7.72 7.16
C LYS A 35 -6.25 8.11 7.89
N THR A 36 -5.51 7.13 8.37
CA THR A 36 -4.24 7.38 9.07
C THR A 36 -3.25 8.12 8.18
N LEU A 37 -3.06 7.65 6.96
CA LEU A 37 -2.06 8.24 6.05
C LEU A 37 -2.47 9.61 5.53
N PHE A 38 -3.71 9.76 5.07
CA PHE A 38 -4.11 10.96 4.34
C PHE A 38 -4.85 12.00 5.19
N ASP A 39 -5.66 11.58 6.15
CA ASP A 39 -6.39 12.50 7.01
C ASP A 39 -5.59 12.88 8.26
N ASP A 40 -5.02 11.91 8.96
CA ASP A 40 -4.31 12.16 10.22
C ASP A 40 -2.88 12.67 9.98
N LEU A 41 -2.15 12.08 9.04
CA LEU A 41 -0.74 12.40 8.81
C LEU A 41 -0.50 13.28 7.58
N ASN A 42 -1.55 13.61 6.84
CA ASN A 42 -1.51 14.53 5.70
C ASN A 42 -0.47 14.14 4.64
N VAL A 43 -0.34 12.86 4.35
CA VAL A 43 0.57 12.38 3.30
C VAL A 43 0.13 12.98 1.95
N PRO A 44 1.05 13.53 1.15
CA PRO A 44 0.69 14.11 -0.15
C PRO A 44 0.16 13.07 -1.11
N LYS A 45 -1.03 13.29 -1.64
CA LYS A 45 -1.62 12.39 -2.65
C LYS A 45 -0.82 12.37 -3.94
N SER A 46 -0.12 13.47 -4.24
CA SER A 46 0.74 13.57 -5.43
C SER A 46 1.92 12.59 -5.42
N LYS A 47 2.32 12.09 -4.26
CA LYS A 47 3.42 11.12 -4.10
C LYS A 47 2.92 9.73 -3.79
N SER A 48 1.60 9.52 -3.86
CA SER A 48 0.94 8.30 -3.42
C SER A 48 0.14 7.66 -4.53
N LEU A 49 0.01 6.35 -4.47
CA LEU A 49 -0.87 5.59 -5.34
C LEU A 49 -1.74 4.67 -4.48
N VAL A 50 -3.05 4.84 -4.59
CA VAL A 50 -4.01 3.94 -3.93
C VAL A 50 -4.78 3.22 -5.03
N LEU A 51 -4.70 1.90 -5.04
CA LEU A 51 -5.44 1.07 -5.99
C LEU A 51 -6.61 0.42 -5.26
N GLN A 52 -7.83 0.81 -5.65
CA GLN A 52 -9.04 0.15 -5.15
C GLN A 52 -9.31 -1.06 -6.04
N LEU A 53 -8.77 -2.20 -5.67
CA LEU A 53 -8.71 -3.40 -6.52
C LEU A 53 -10.09 -3.91 -6.93
N ASN A 54 -11.11 -3.73 -6.10
CA ASN A 54 -12.46 -4.18 -6.43
C ASN A 54 -13.14 -3.34 -7.51
N THR A 55 -12.58 -2.17 -7.86
CA THR A 55 -13.11 -1.30 -8.91
C THR A 55 -12.33 -1.42 -10.21
N MET A 56 -11.32 -2.26 -10.26
CA MET A 56 -10.41 -2.42 -11.40
C MET A 56 -10.64 -3.77 -12.09
N ASP A 57 -10.60 -3.77 -13.42
CA ASP A 57 -10.77 -4.99 -14.20
C ASP A 57 -9.69 -6.03 -13.89
N ASP A 58 -8.46 -5.57 -13.65
CA ASP A 58 -7.31 -6.41 -13.33
C ASP A 58 -6.97 -6.45 -11.84
N GLY A 59 -7.91 -6.04 -10.98
CA GLY A 59 -7.68 -5.98 -9.53
C GLY A 59 -7.28 -7.31 -8.91
N ALA A 60 -7.97 -8.39 -9.29
CA ALA A 60 -7.66 -9.73 -8.79
C ALA A 60 -6.26 -10.18 -9.21
N GLU A 61 -5.85 -9.87 -10.43
CA GLU A 61 -4.52 -10.21 -10.94
C GLU A 61 -3.44 -9.42 -10.21
N ILE A 62 -3.71 -8.15 -9.93
CA ILE A 62 -2.79 -7.30 -9.14
C ILE A 62 -2.63 -7.87 -7.73
N GLN A 63 -3.73 -8.32 -7.12
CA GLN A 63 -3.69 -8.93 -5.79
C GLN A 63 -2.85 -10.21 -5.79
N GLU A 64 -2.96 -11.04 -6.83
CA GLU A 64 -2.12 -12.22 -7.00
C GLU A 64 -0.65 -11.85 -7.19
N ALA A 65 -0.38 -10.81 -7.98
CA ALA A 65 0.99 -10.31 -8.17
C ALA A 65 1.62 -9.87 -6.85
N LEU A 66 0.87 -9.17 -6.02
CA LEU A 66 1.34 -8.75 -4.70
C LEU A 66 1.65 -9.95 -3.81
N PHE A 67 0.83 -10.98 -3.86
CA PHE A 67 1.10 -12.22 -3.13
C PHE A 67 2.40 -12.88 -3.60
N GLU A 68 2.64 -12.92 -4.90
CA GLU A 68 3.90 -13.43 -5.44
C GLU A 68 5.10 -12.60 -5.00
N ILE A 69 4.93 -11.30 -4.89
CA ILE A 69 6.01 -10.38 -4.51
C ILE A 69 6.34 -10.46 -3.02
N ASN A 70 5.34 -10.49 -2.14
CA ASN A 70 5.55 -10.32 -0.71
C ASN A 70 4.89 -11.37 0.19
N GLY A 71 4.12 -12.31 -0.38
CA GLY A 71 3.45 -13.35 0.39
C GLY A 71 2.16 -12.94 1.09
N GLN A 72 1.70 -11.71 0.91
CA GLN A 72 0.48 -11.22 1.55
C GLN A 72 -0.70 -11.28 0.58
N LYS A 73 -1.77 -12.00 0.96
CA LYS A 73 -3.00 -12.08 0.18
C LYS A 73 -4.03 -11.01 0.55
N SER A 74 -3.95 -10.51 1.77
CA SER A 74 -4.95 -9.59 2.32
C SER A 74 -4.74 -8.15 1.88
N VAL A 75 -5.78 -7.35 2.03
CA VAL A 75 -5.73 -5.91 1.88
C VAL A 75 -6.06 -5.26 3.23
N PRO A 76 -5.52 -4.08 3.52
CA PRO A 76 -4.63 -3.28 2.69
C PRO A 76 -3.23 -3.90 2.60
N ASN A 77 -2.57 -3.71 1.46
CA ASN A 77 -1.19 -4.16 1.25
C ASN A 77 -0.37 -2.87 1.02
N ILE A 78 0.50 -2.53 1.98
CA ILE A 78 1.06 -1.19 2.12
C ILE A 78 2.57 -1.21 1.86
N TYR A 79 3.02 -0.28 1.02
CA TYR A 79 4.44 -0.01 0.81
C TYR A 79 4.74 1.46 1.10
N ILE A 80 5.86 1.72 1.76
CA ILE A 80 6.40 3.06 1.98
C ILE A 80 7.83 3.08 1.48
N ASP A 81 8.11 3.94 0.52
CA ASP A 81 9.43 4.08 -0.12
C ASP A 81 9.98 2.74 -0.62
N GLY A 82 9.12 1.95 -1.25
CA GLY A 82 9.46 0.64 -1.81
C GLY A 82 9.59 -0.48 -0.78
N LYS A 83 9.36 -0.20 0.50
CA LYS A 83 9.46 -1.19 1.57
C LYS A 83 8.09 -1.70 1.97
N HIS A 84 7.93 -3.02 2.02
CA HIS A 84 6.68 -3.64 2.41
C HIS A 84 6.41 -3.44 3.91
N ILE A 85 5.34 -2.71 4.22
CA ILE A 85 4.92 -2.49 5.60
C ILE A 85 4.05 -3.64 6.09
N GLY A 86 3.11 -4.10 5.25
CA GLY A 86 2.16 -5.14 5.59
C GLY A 86 0.72 -4.65 5.51
N GLY A 87 -0.07 -4.99 6.50
CA GLY A 87 -1.48 -4.58 6.61
C GLY A 87 -1.68 -3.41 7.55
N ASN A 88 -2.96 -3.15 7.87
CA ASN A 88 -3.32 -2.04 8.75
C ASN A 88 -2.73 -2.20 10.16
N SER A 89 -2.73 -3.40 10.72
CA SER A 89 -2.18 -3.62 12.06
C SER A 89 -0.70 -3.29 12.12
N ASP A 90 0.05 -3.62 11.08
CA ASP A 90 1.48 -3.30 10.98
C ASP A 90 1.70 -1.78 10.92
N LEU A 91 0.87 -1.08 10.16
CA LEU A 91 0.92 0.38 10.06
C LEU A 91 0.61 1.03 11.40
N GLN A 92 -0.44 0.58 12.08
CA GLN A 92 -0.84 1.12 13.38
C GLN A 92 0.21 0.85 14.46
N GLU A 93 0.88 -0.28 14.40
CA GLU A 93 1.99 -0.61 15.29
C GLU A 93 3.13 0.39 15.15
N LEU A 94 3.51 0.70 13.91
CA LEU A 94 4.53 1.73 13.66
C LEU A 94 4.10 3.10 14.20
N LYS A 95 2.84 3.45 13.99
CA LYS A 95 2.29 4.71 14.48
C LYS A 95 2.34 4.78 16.00
N ASN A 96 1.87 3.73 16.66
CA ASN A 96 1.81 3.67 18.13
C ASN A 96 3.21 3.65 18.77
N ALA A 97 4.19 3.10 18.06
CA ALA A 97 5.59 3.10 18.52
C ALA A 97 6.31 4.43 18.26
N GLY A 98 5.63 5.40 17.65
CA GLY A 98 6.23 6.69 17.30
C GLY A 98 7.21 6.64 16.14
N LYS A 99 7.20 5.55 15.36
CA LYS A 99 8.15 5.33 14.27
C LYS A 99 7.60 5.72 12.91
N LEU A 100 6.29 5.80 12.76
CA LEU A 100 5.68 6.06 11.46
C LEU A 100 6.02 7.47 10.94
N ASP A 101 6.01 8.48 11.80
CA ASP A 101 6.38 9.84 11.44
C ASP A 101 7.79 9.90 10.85
N GLU A 102 8.73 9.20 11.46
CA GLU A 102 10.12 9.11 11.01
C GLU A 102 10.24 8.46 9.65
N VAL A 103 9.56 7.32 9.48
CA VAL A 103 9.54 6.56 8.22
C VAL A 103 8.98 7.42 7.09
N LEU A 104 7.88 8.12 7.34
CA LEU A 104 7.27 9.01 6.35
C LEU A 104 8.13 10.21 6.05
N LYS A 105 8.77 10.80 7.06
CA LYS A 105 9.65 11.95 6.88
C LYS A 105 10.81 11.60 5.95
N GLU A 106 11.43 10.44 6.14
CA GLU A 106 12.50 9.96 5.27
C GLU A 106 12.00 9.68 3.85
N ALA A 107 10.86 9.01 3.74
CA ALA A 107 10.29 8.63 2.44
C ALA A 107 9.91 9.85 1.61
N LEU A 108 9.40 10.90 2.25
CA LEU A 108 8.86 12.09 1.59
C LEU A 108 9.86 13.23 1.48
N ALA A 109 11.07 13.04 1.98
CA ALA A 109 12.13 14.06 1.94
C ALA A 109 12.56 14.39 0.51
#